data_e1a680843184c4b84fccf0c303d440a4
#
_entry.id   e1a680843184c4b84fccf0c303d440a4
#
_cell.length_a   1.000
_cell.length_b   1.000
_cell.length_c   1.000
_cell.angle_alpha   90.00
_cell.angle_beta   90.00
_cell.angle_gamma   90.00
#
_symmetry.space_group_name_H-M   'P 1'
#
loop_
_entity.id
_entity.type
_entity.pdbx_description
1 polymer ?
#
loop_
_entity_poly.entity_id
_entity_poly.type
_entity_poly.pdbx_seq_one_letter_code
_entity_poly.pdbx_strand_id
1 'polypeptide(L)'
;MGQPETFETRVAMHPGGAVEHHPAVILGENKPLRLASGAELGPFTVAYQTCGTLNADRNNVVLVCHALTGDQYMVGTHPITGRPGWWQDMIGPSKPLDTSRYFIICANVLGGCMGTTGPADIHPKSGKPYGMRFPLITIGDMVEAQAMLLDHLEIDSVLAVVGGSMGAMQALEWAHRYPERVYASVPVAGSARHTAQNIAFNE
;
A
#
# COMPACT_ATOMS: atom_id res chain seq x y z
N MET A 1 -5.72 -12.06 26.76
CA MET A 1 -6.64 -11.08 26.12
C MET A 1 -5.75 -9.95 25.66
N GLY A 2 -5.38 -9.94 24.37
CA GLY A 2 -4.63 -8.84 23.77
C GLY A 2 -5.51 -7.58 23.78
N GLN A 3 -4.91 -6.46 24.12
CA GLN A 3 -5.61 -5.17 23.98
C GLN A 3 -5.97 -5.00 22.50
N PRO A 4 -7.13 -4.41 22.17
CA PRO A 4 -7.46 -4.09 20.79
C PRO A 4 -6.38 -3.15 20.26
N GLU A 5 -5.79 -3.51 19.12
CA GLU A 5 -4.85 -2.63 18.41
C GLU A 5 -5.57 -1.28 18.18
N THR A 6 -5.03 -0.22 18.77
CA THR A 6 -5.52 1.14 18.52
C THR A 6 -5.02 1.55 17.14
N PHE A 7 -5.88 1.43 16.12
CA PHE A 7 -5.55 1.91 14.79
C PHE A 7 -5.52 3.44 14.79
N GLU A 8 -4.44 4.01 14.33
CA GLU A 8 -4.36 5.44 14.08
C GLU A 8 -5.29 5.83 12.92
N THR A 9 -5.95 6.98 13.05
CA THR A 9 -6.80 7.53 12.02
C THR A 9 -6.09 8.66 11.31
N ARG A 10 -6.04 8.61 9.99
CA ARG A 10 -5.53 9.69 9.15
C ARG A 10 -6.68 10.51 8.60
N VAL A 11 -6.69 11.81 8.89
CA VAL A 11 -7.62 12.76 8.24
C VAL A 11 -6.90 13.42 7.07
N ALA A 12 -7.45 13.27 5.87
CA ALA A 12 -6.94 13.93 4.67
C ALA A 12 -8.01 14.82 4.04
N MET A 13 -7.60 15.93 3.44
CA MET A 13 -8.48 16.84 2.72
C MET A 13 -8.62 16.41 1.27
N HIS A 14 -9.86 16.27 0.82
CA HIS A 14 -10.22 15.94 -0.55
C HIS A 14 -11.16 17.01 -1.11
N PRO A 15 -11.41 17.07 -2.43
CA PRO A 15 -12.36 18.02 -3.02
C PRO A 15 -13.77 17.95 -2.42
N GLY A 16 -14.16 16.81 -1.86
CA GLY A 16 -15.45 16.60 -1.17
C GLY A 16 -15.44 16.88 0.32
N GLY A 17 -14.31 17.36 0.89
CA GLY A 17 -14.16 17.61 2.33
C GLY A 17 -13.11 16.75 3.00
N ALA A 18 -13.06 16.78 4.33
CA ALA A 18 -12.16 15.95 5.13
C ALA A 18 -12.64 14.50 5.16
N VAL A 19 -11.75 13.55 4.91
CA VAL A 19 -12.01 12.11 4.96
C VAL A 19 -11.03 11.44 5.92
N GLU A 20 -11.57 10.60 6.78
CA GLU A 20 -10.77 9.78 7.68
C GLU A 20 -10.32 8.49 6.99
N HIS A 21 -9.02 8.27 6.98
CA HIS A 21 -8.41 7.04 6.45
C HIS A 21 -7.84 6.24 7.61
N HIS A 22 -8.41 5.08 7.88
CA HIS A 22 -7.91 4.16 8.89
C HIS A 22 -8.14 2.69 8.48
N PRO A 23 -7.29 1.77 8.93
CA PRO A 23 -6.08 2.06 9.72
C PRO A 23 -5.04 2.85 8.92
N ALA A 24 -4.22 3.59 9.67
CA ALA A 24 -3.03 4.27 9.15
C ALA A 24 -1.94 4.25 10.22
N VAL A 25 -0.68 4.24 9.80
CA VAL A 25 0.48 4.26 10.70
C VAL A 25 1.48 5.32 10.27
N ILE A 26 2.20 5.89 11.24
CA ILE A 26 3.33 6.78 10.99
C ILE A 26 4.60 5.95 11.06
N LEU A 27 5.39 5.99 10.00
CA LEU A 27 6.64 5.27 9.85
C LEU A 27 7.81 6.26 9.65
N GLY A 28 9.02 5.77 9.81
CA GLY A 28 10.21 6.54 9.47
C GLY A 28 10.57 7.65 10.47
N GLU A 29 10.03 7.66 11.69
CA GLU A 29 10.37 8.65 12.72
C GLU A 29 11.84 8.57 13.15
N ASN A 30 12.30 7.36 13.47
CA ASN A 30 13.66 7.11 13.92
C ASN A 30 14.60 6.67 12.77
N LYS A 31 14.04 6.12 11.70
CA LYS A 31 14.77 5.63 10.52
C LYS A 31 13.99 6.05 9.27
N PRO A 32 14.25 7.24 8.72
CA PRO A 32 13.61 7.69 7.49
C PRO A 32 13.79 6.70 6.34
N LEU A 33 12.80 6.62 5.47
CA LEU A 33 12.89 5.86 4.23
C LEU A 33 13.88 6.54 3.29
N ARG A 34 14.94 5.81 2.90
CA ARG A 34 15.89 6.27 1.90
C ARG A 34 15.39 5.91 0.51
N LEU A 35 15.03 6.91 -0.27
CA LEU A 35 14.49 6.77 -1.61
C LEU A 35 15.57 6.45 -2.64
N ALA A 36 15.20 5.86 -3.76
CA ALA A 36 16.10 5.58 -4.88
C ALA A 36 16.77 6.84 -5.43
N SER A 37 16.13 8.00 -5.32
CA SER A 37 16.70 9.30 -5.66
C SER A 37 17.82 9.77 -4.73
N GLY A 38 18.06 9.07 -3.62
CA GLY A 38 18.98 9.48 -2.53
C GLY A 38 18.35 10.43 -1.51
N ALA A 39 17.12 10.91 -1.73
CA ALA A 39 16.40 11.69 -0.73
C ALA A 39 15.92 10.81 0.43
N GLU A 40 15.67 11.44 1.58
CA GLU A 40 15.08 10.78 2.74
C GLU A 40 13.64 11.29 2.95
N LEU A 41 12.73 10.35 3.20
CA LEU A 41 11.34 10.63 3.54
C LEU A 41 11.04 10.10 4.94
N GLY A 42 10.67 10.99 5.85
CA GLY A 42 10.29 10.62 7.21
C GLY A 42 10.09 11.84 8.11
N PRO A 43 9.18 11.76 9.09
CA PRO A 43 8.16 10.71 9.19
C PRO A 43 7.17 10.75 8.02
N PHE A 44 6.58 9.61 7.70
CA PHE A 44 5.54 9.52 6.68
C PHE A 44 4.42 8.58 7.12
N THR A 45 3.22 8.82 6.64
CA THR A 45 2.04 8.00 6.95
C THR A 45 1.82 6.98 5.84
N VAL A 46 1.43 5.77 6.22
CA VAL A 46 0.90 4.74 5.31
C VAL A 46 -0.51 4.38 5.74
N ALA A 47 -1.49 4.66 4.89
CA ALA A 47 -2.86 4.20 5.04
C ALA A 47 -3.01 2.81 4.39
N TYR A 48 -3.80 1.93 5.00
CA TYR A 48 -3.98 0.56 4.50
C TYR A 48 -5.36 0.02 4.86
N GLN A 49 -5.77 -1.05 4.21
CA GLN A 49 -6.97 -1.82 4.55
C GLN A 49 -6.58 -3.27 4.82
N THR A 50 -7.25 -3.90 5.78
CA THR A 50 -7.10 -5.33 6.06
C THR A 50 -8.42 -6.06 5.99
N CYS A 51 -8.38 -7.34 5.65
CA CYS A 51 -9.54 -8.24 5.60
C CYS A 51 -9.13 -9.62 6.11
N GLY A 52 -10.04 -10.28 6.83
CA GLY A 52 -9.76 -11.57 7.45
C GLY A 52 -9.04 -11.43 8.80
N THR A 53 -8.55 -12.53 9.33
CA THR A 53 -7.92 -12.59 10.64
C THR A 53 -6.49 -13.10 10.52
N LEU A 54 -5.54 -12.34 11.07
CA LEU A 54 -4.15 -12.75 11.17
C LEU A 54 -4.07 -13.91 12.18
N ASN A 55 -3.50 -15.04 11.74
CA ASN A 55 -3.32 -16.19 12.64
C ASN A 55 -2.17 -15.97 13.64
N ALA A 56 -2.10 -16.83 14.67
CA ALA A 56 -1.09 -16.70 15.71
C ALA A 56 0.36 -16.80 15.18
N ASP A 57 0.58 -17.57 14.13
CA ASP A 57 1.90 -17.76 13.51
C ASP A 57 2.22 -16.65 12.48
N ARG A 58 1.29 -15.71 12.25
CA ARG A 58 1.42 -14.59 11.28
C ARG A 58 1.85 -15.02 9.86
N ASN A 59 1.49 -16.23 9.44
CA ASN A 59 1.94 -16.84 8.20
C ASN A 59 0.83 -17.03 7.15
N ASN A 60 -0.37 -16.46 7.37
CA ASN A 60 -1.51 -16.51 6.45
C ASN A 60 -1.74 -15.19 5.69
N VAL A 61 -0.71 -14.40 5.51
CA VAL A 61 -0.81 -13.04 4.95
C VAL A 61 -0.75 -13.06 3.42
N VAL A 62 -1.66 -12.33 2.78
CA VAL A 62 -1.61 -12.00 1.36
C VAL A 62 -1.53 -10.47 1.21
N LEU A 63 -0.44 -9.99 0.63
CA LEU A 63 -0.27 -8.58 0.31
C LEU A 63 -0.85 -8.29 -1.07
N VAL A 64 -1.80 -7.37 -1.14
CA VAL A 64 -2.41 -6.89 -2.38
C VAL A 64 -1.84 -5.53 -2.73
N CYS A 65 -1.37 -5.39 -3.97
CA CYS A 65 -0.82 -4.15 -4.51
C CYS A 65 -1.79 -3.56 -5.54
N HIS A 66 -2.29 -2.35 -5.28
CA HIS A 66 -3.24 -1.69 -6.17
C HIS A 66 -2.57 -1.10 -7.42
N ALA A 67 -3.37 -0.87 -8.47
CA ALA A 67 -2.95 -0.19 -9.69
C ALA A 67 -2.82 1.33 -9.48
N LEU A 68 -2.28 2.06 -10.48
CA LEU A 68 -2.05 3.52 -10.40
C LEU A 68 -3.30 4.31 -10.00
N THR A 69 -4.46 3.90 -10.50
CA THR A 69 -5.76 4.56 -10.23
C THR A 69 -6.54 3.94 -9.08
N GLY A 70 -5.95 2.95 -8.40
CA GLY A 70 -6.52 2.30 -7.23
C GLY A 70 -6.02 2.93 -5.92
N ASP A 71 -6.45 2.32 -4.84
CA ASP A 71 -6.09 2.66 -3.47
C ASP A 71 -6.20 1.43 -2.56
N GLN A 72 -6.12 1.63 -1.25
CA GLN A 72 -6.24 0.55 -0.26
C GLN A 72 -7.63 -0.05 -0.13
N TYR A 73 -8.70 0.60 -0.61
CA TYR A 73 -10.08 0.15 -0.40
C TYR A 73 -10.48 -0.97 -1.36
N MET A 74 -9.96 -2.18 -1.08
CA MET A 74 -10.22 -3.39 -1.85
C MET A 74 -11.68 -3.85 -1.76
N VAL A 75 -12.27 -3.71 -0.56
CA VAL A 75 -13.64 -4.17 -0.23
C VAL A 75 -14.39 -3.13 0.57
N GLY A 76 -15.70 -3.35 0.73
CA GLY A 76 -16.57 -2.43 1.44
C GLY A 76 -16.96 -1.23 0.59
N THR A 77 -17.44 -0.18 1.23
CA THR A 77 -17.84 1.06 0.56
C THR A 77 -16.68 2.05 0.60
N HIS A 78 -16.25 2.51 -0.56
CA HIS A 78 -15.20 3.52 -0.67
C HIS A 78 -15.68 4.85 -0.08
N PRO A 79 -14.92 5.46 0.85
CA PRO A 79 -15.42 6.58 1.68
C PRO A 79 -15.70 7.88 0.89
N ILE A 80 -15.05 8.06 -0.27
CA ILE A 80 -15.25 9.27 -1.10
C ILE A 80 -16.26 9.01 -2.21
N THR A 81 -16.16 7.88 -2.92
CA THR A 81 -16.98 7.63 -4.12
C THR A 81 -18.30 6.95 -3.81
N GLY A 82 -18.47 6.35 -2.63
CA GLY A 82 -19.61 5.52 -2.26
C GLY A 82 -19.74 4.22 -3.06
N ARG A 83 -18.77 3.91 -3.92
CA ARG A 83 -18.78 2.69 -4.73
C ARG A 83 -18.21 1.50 -3.95
N PRO A 84 -18.53 0.26 -4.36
CA PRO A 84 -17.86 -0.92 -3.82
C PRO A 84 -16.34 -0.86 -4.02
N GLY A 85 -15.61 -1.46 -3.09
CA GLY A 85 -14.16 -1.65 -3.21
C GLY A 85 -13.78 -2.34 -4.51
N TRP A 86 -12.63 -1.95 -5.07
CA TRP A 86 -12.25 -2.30 -6.44
C TRP A 86 -12.00 -3.81 -6.67
N TRP A 87 -11.81 -4.59 -5.61
CA TRP A 87 -11.62 -6.05 -5.69
C TRP A 87 -12.64 -6.85 -4.88
N GLN A 88 -13.79 -6.25 -4.59
CA GLN A 88 -14.83 -6.89 -3.79
C GLN A 88 -15.28 -8.26 -4.32
N ASP A 89 -15.22 -8.48 -5.63
CA ASP A 89 -15.58 -9.78 -6.24
C ASP A 89 -14.53 -10.86 -5.97
N MET A 90 -13.29 -10.50 -5.69
CA MET A 90 -12.19 -11.44 -5.45
C MET A 90 -11.93 -11.72 -3.98
N ILE A 91 -12.36 -10.84 -3.07
CA ILE A 91 -12.03 -10.88 -1.65
C ILE A 91 -13.29 -11.08 -0.81
N GLY A 92 -13.29 -12.06 0.08
CA GLY A 92 -14.39 -12.36 0.98
C GLY A 92 -14.51 -13.85 1.28
N PRO A 93 -15.45 -14.25 2.16
CA PRO A 93 -15.68 -15.66 2.44
C PRO A 93 -16.02 -16.44 1.19
N SER A 94 -15.34 -17.57 0.99
CA SER A 94 -15.50 -18.47 -0.18
C SER A 94 -15.17 -17.85 -1.52
N LYS A 95 -14.50 -16.68 -1.57
CA LYS A 95 -13.96 -16.07 -2.79
C LYS A 95 -12.51 -16.52 -3.02
N PRO A 96 -11.91 -16.22 -4.20
CA PRO A 96 -10.52 -16.59 -4.49
C PRO A 96 -9.52 -16.18 -3.41
N LEU A 97 -9.67 -14.99 -2.85
CA LEU A 97 -8.97 -14.52 -1.66
C LEU A 97 -9.92 -14.66 -0.47
N ASP A 98 -9.98 -15.89 0.05
CA ASP A 98 -10.92 -16.28 1.11
C ASP A 98 -10.49 -15.70 2.48
N THR A 99 -11.26 -14.75 2.98
CA THR A 99 -11.01 -14.08 4.26
C THR A 99 -11.22 -14.97 5.50
N SER A 100 -11.80 -16.16 5.34
CA SER A 100 -11.84 -17.17 6.41
C SER A 100 -10.51 -17.90 6.58
N ARG A 101 -9.61 -17.81 5.60
CA ARG A 101 -8.31 -18.49 5.55
C ARG A 101 -7.14 -17.51 5.59
N TYR A 102 -7.24 -16.39 4.89
CA TYR A 102 -6.17 -15.45 4.67
C TYR A 102 -6.41 -14.13 5.39
N PHE A 103 -5.35 -13.56 5.92
CA PHE A 103 -5.29 -12.16 6.28
C PHE A 103 -4.78 -11.38 5.07
N ILE A 104 -5.63 -10.52 4.53
CA ILE A 104 -5.36 -9.77 3.29
C ILE A 104 -5.08 -8.33 3.67
N ILE A 105 -4.00 -7.76 3.18
CA ILE A 105 -3.60 -6.38 3.43
C ILE A 105 -3.33 -5.66 2.10
N CYS A 106 -3.79 -4.42 1.97
CA CYS A 106 -3.45 -3.51 0.89
C CYS A 106 -3.05 -2.15 1.45
N ALA A 107 -1.84 -1.74 1.20
CA ALA A 107 -1.35 -0.41 1.53
C ALA A 107 -1.61 0.57 0.38
N ASN A 108 -2.01 1.80 0.69
CA ASN A 108 -1.96 2.89 -0.28
C ASN A 108 -0.51 3.29 -0.53
N VAL A 109 -0.12 3.44 -1.79
CA VAL A 109 1.27 3.71 -2.16
C VAL A 109 1.72 5.13 -1.77
N LEU A 110 3.02 5.31 -1.57
CA LEU A 110 3.63 6.63 -1.43
C LEU A 110 3.34 7.52 -2.65
N GLY A 111 3.02 8.77 -2.41
CA GLY A 111 2.62 9.71 -3.45
C GLY A 111 1.15 9.58 -3.85
N GLY A 112 0.42 8.63 -3.28
CA GLY A 112 -1.02 8.47 -3.43
C GLY A 112 -1.80 9.61 -2.76
N CYS A 113 -3.12 9.64 -3.01
CA CYS A 113 -4.01 10.68 -2.47
C CYS A 113 -5.03 10.15 -1.46
N MET A 114 -4.88 8.88 -1.03
CA MET A 114 -5.85 8.20 -0.16
C MET A 114 -5.29 7.92 1.23
N GLY A 115 -4.64 8.94 1.83
CA GLY A 115 -4.19 8.92 3.22
C GLY A 115 -2.73 8.56 3.45
N THR A 116 -2.04 7.95 2.49
CA THR A 116 -0.58 7.82 2.52
C THR A 116 0.09 9.13 2.13
N THR A 117 1.24 9.43 2.73
CA THR A 117 1.96 10.68 2.48
C THR A 117 2.22 10.89 0.99
N GLY A 118 1.82 12.05 0.51
CA GLY A 118 1.90 12.46 -0.89
C GLY A 118 2.11 13.97 -1.08
N PRO A 119 2.05 14.47 -2.31
CA PRO A 119 2.30 15.88 -2.64
C PRO A 119 1.41 16.89 -1.91
N ALA A 120 0.18 16.50 -1.54
CA ALA A 120 -0.77 17.36 -0.84
C ALA A 120 -0.47 17.51 0.65
N ASP A 121 0.34 16.62 1.22
CA ASP A 121 0.66 16.64 2.65
C ASP A 121 1.61 17.77 3.03
N ILE A 122 1.54 18.17 4.30
CA ILE A 122 2.39 19.23 4.83
C ILE A 122 3.79 18.70 5.06
N HIS A 123 4.76 19.36 4.44
CA HIS A 123 6.17 19.09 4.66
C HIS A 123 6.58 19.54 6.07
N PRO A 124 7.12 18.65 6.92
CA PRO A 124 7.33 18.92 8.34
C PRO A 124 8.25 20.11 8.63
N LYS A 125 9.26 20.34 7.80
CA LYS A 125 10.22 21.46 7.97
C LYS A 125 9.70 22.80 7.47
N SER A 126 8.83 22.83 6.45
CA SER A 126 8.38 24.08 5.82
C SER A 126 7.00 24.53 6.29
N GLY A 127 6.22 23.65 6.90
CA GLY A 127 4.82 23.89 7.29
C GLY A 127 3.88 24.15 6.09
N LYS A 128 4.31 23.86 4.86
CA LYS A 128 3.56 24.04 3.61
C LYS A 128 3.42 22.70 2.87
N PRO A 129 2.43 22.53 2.00
CA PRO A 129 2.33 21.33 1.18
C PRO A 129 3.64 21.04 0.43
N TYR A 130 3.96 19.76 0.29
CA TYR A 130 5.10 19.35 -0.53
C TYR A 130 4.97 19.89 -1.95
N GLY A 131 3.81 19.75 -2.59
CA GLY A 131 3.59 20.13 -3.98
C GLY A 131 4.65 19.54 -4.90
N MET A 132 5.21 20.36 -5.77
CA MET A 132 6.27 19.95 -6.71
C MET A 132 7.61 19.59 -6.04
N ARG A 133 7.75 19.79 -4.73
CA ARG A 133 8.93 19.38 -3.94
C ARG A 133 8.80 17.98 -3.38
N PHE A 134 7.67 17.31 -3.58
CA PHE A 134 7.54 15.91 -3.20
C PHE A 134 8.57 15.10 -3.99
N PRO A 135 9.32 14.20 -3.33
CA PRO A 135 10.38 13.47 -4.01
C PRO A 135 9.82 12.53 -5.08
N LEU A 136 10.63 12.22 -6.08
CA LEU A 136 10.31 11.17 -7.05
C LEU A 136 10.24 9.82 -6.32
N ILE A 137 9.15 9.11 -6.54
CA ILE A 137 8.90 7.80 -5.95
C ILE A 137 9.00 6.74 -7.05
N THR A 138 9.78 5.71 -6.81
CA THR A 138 9.89 4.53 -7.68
C THR A 138 9.03 3.38 -7.16
N ILE A 139 8.85 2.34 -7.97
CA ILE A 139 8.21 1.08 -7.53
C ILE A 139 8.97 0.49 -6.34
N GLY A 140 10.30 0.55 -6.37
CA GLY A 140 11.13 0.10 -5.25
C GLY A 140 10.87 0.86 -3.96
N ASP A 141 10.65 2.16 -4.01
CA ASP A 141 10.32 2.97 -2.83
C ASP A 141 8.94 2.63 -2.27
N MET A 142 7.97 2.32 -3.14
CA MET A 142 6.64 1.84 -2.73
C MET A 142 6.74 0.52 -1.98
N VAL A 143 7.52 -0.42 -2.51
CA VAL A 143 7.76 -1.74 -1.91
C VAL A 143 8.48 -1.61 -0.58
N GLU A 144 9.47 -0.73 -0.47
CA GLU A 144 10.18 -0.47 0.79
C GLU A 144 9.23 0.07 1.86
N ALA A 145 8.35 1.02 1.52
CA ALA A 145 7.35 1.53 2.45
C ALA A 145 6.36 0.45 2.90
N GLN A 146 5.97 -0.47 2.00
CA GLN A 146 5.15 -1.62 2.33
C GLN A 146 5.89 -2.60 3.24
N ALA A 147 7.18 -2.82 3.02
CA ALA A 147 8.01 -3.66 3.90
C ALA A 147 8.09 -3.08 5.30
N MET A 148 8.30 -1.75 5.42
CA MET A 148 8.26 -1.07 6.72
C MET A 148 6.89 -1.19 7.40
N LEU A 149 5.79 -1.17 6.64
CA LEU A 149 4.45 -1.43 7.18
C LEU A 149 4.32 -2.86 7.72
N LEU A 150 4.77 -3.86 6.96
CA LEU A 150 4.75 -5.26 7.42
C LEU A 150 5.61 -5.46 8.67
N ASP A 151 6.79 -4.83 8.73
CA ASP A 151 7.66 -4.86 9.92
C ASP A 151 6.96 -4.24 11.14
N HIS A 152 6.27 -3.11 10.95
CA HIS A 152 5.48 -2.46 12.01
C HIS A 152 4.34 -3.37 12.52
N LEU A 153 3.73 -4.15 11.63
CA LEU A 153 2.69 -5.13 11.95
C LEU A 153 3.27 -6.47 12.43
N GLU A 154 4.59 -6.57 12.60
CA GLU A 154 5.31 -7.79 13.00
C GLU A 154 5.03 -8.97 12.04
N ILE A 155 4.95 -8.71 10.73
CA ILE A 155 4.74 -9.70 9.68
C ILE A 155 6.06 -9.91 8.93
N ASP A 156 6.73 -11.02 9.21
CA ASP A 156 8.05 -11.33 8.63
C ASP A 156 7.96 -11.79 7.18
N SER A 157 6.88 -12.49 6.81
CA SER A 157 6.73 -13.05 5.48
C SER A 157 5.27 -13.10 5.03
N VAL A 158 5.06 -13.20 3.72
CA VAL A 158 3.75 -13.28 3.10
C VAL A 158 3.61 -14.52 2.22
N LEU A 159 2.44 -15.16 2.24
CA LEU A 159 2.12 -16.28 1.35
C LEU A 159 2.13 -15.84 -0.12
N ALA A 160 1.62 -14.66 -0.39
CA ALA A 160 1.63 -14.14 -1.74
C ALA A 160 1.65 -12.62 -1.75
N VAL A 161 2.27 -12.07 -2.80
CA VAL A 161 2.08 -10.68 -3.23
C VAL A 161 1.34 -10.70 -4.55
N VAL A 162 0.18 -10.06 -4.59
CA VAL A 162 -0.72 -10.08 -5.75
C VAL A 162 -0.99 -8.65 -6.20
N GLY A 163 -0.86 -8.36 -7.48
CA GLY A 163 -1.16 -7.03 -7.97
C GLY A 163 -1.38 -6.95 -9.48
N GLY A 164 -2.18 -5.98 -9.89
CA GLY A 164 -2.48 -5.70 -11.30
C GLY A 164 -1.83 -4.41 -11.80
N SER A 165 -1.40 -4.36 -13.06
CA SER A 165 -0.80 -3.17 -13.67
C SER A 165 0.41 -2.65 -12.87
N MET A 166 0.40 -1.44 -12.33
CA MET A 166 1.43 -0.93 -11.42
C MET A 166 1.59 -1.84 -10.18
N GLY A 167 0.50 -2.45 -9.69
CA GLY A 167 0.56 -3.45 -8.62
C GLY A 167 1.33 -4.72 -9.01
N ALA A 168 1.29 -5.11 -10.28
CA ALA A 168 2.11 -6.23 -10.78
C ALA A 168 3.60 -5.89 -10.78
N MET A 169 3.96 -4.63 -11.05
CA MET A 169 5.36 -4.17 -10.94
C MET A 169 5.82 -4.23 -9.49
N GLN A 170 4.97 -3.85 -8.54
CA GLN A 170 5.26 -3.98 -7.12
C GLN A 170 5.40 -5.46 -6.71
N ALA A 171 4.53 -6.36 -7.19
CA ALA A 171 4.63 -7.79 -6.90
C ALA A 171 5.94 -8.42 -7.43
N LEU A 172 6.40 -8.01 -8.61
CA LEU A 172 7.69 -8.42 -9.15
C LEU A 172 8.86 -7.85 -8.34
N GLU A 173 8.78 -6.58 -7.95
CA GLU A 173 9.81 -5.92 -7.14
C GLU A 173 9.90 -6.53 -5.74
N TRP A 174 8.78 -6.92 -5.13
CA TRP A 174 8.77 -7.69 -3.88
C TRP A 174 9.53 -9.01 -3.99
N ALA A 175 9.27 -9.80 -5.04
CA ALA A 175 9.96 -11.06 -5.27
C ALA A 175 11.45 -10.88 -5.56
N HIS A 176 11.84 -9.73 -6.11
CA HIS A 176 13.22 -9.39 -6.39
C HIS A 176 13.97 -8.91 -5.14
N ARG A 177 13.37 -8.01 -4.35
CA ARG A 177 14.04 -7.40 -3.18
C ARG A 177 14.00 -8.28 -1.95
N TYR A 178 12.92 -9.02 -1.76
CA TYR A 178 12.61 -9.79 -0.57
C TYR A 178 12.24 -11.23 -0.88
N PRO A 179 13.09 -11.97 -1.66
CA PRO A 179 12.78 -13.35 -2.06
C PRO A 179 12.57 -14.28 -0.86
N GLU A 180 13.19 -14.00 0.28
CA GLU A 180 13.05 -14.76 1.52
C GLU A 180 11.75 -14.47 2.28
N ARG A 181 11.09 -13.36 1.98
CA ARG A 181 9.82 -12.94 2.62
C ARG A 181 8.59 -13.27 1.79
N VAL A 182 8.73 -13.65 0.52
CA VAL A 182 7.62 -13.87 -0.41
C VAL A 182 7.60 -15.31 -0.88
N TYR A 183 6.56 -16.08 -0.49
CA TYR A 183 6.43 -17.46 -0.99
C TYR A 183 5.98 -17.50 -2.45
N ALA A 184 5.03 -16.65 -2.86
CA ALA A 184 4.55 -16.56 -4.24
C ALA A 184 4.34 -15.11 -4.67
N SER A 185 4.69 -14.79 -5.93
CA SER A 185 4.36 -13.52 -6.57
C SER A 185 3.38 -13.77 -7.71
N VAL A 186 2.28 -13.00 -7.73
CA VAL A 186 1.19 -13.12 -8.71
C VAL A 186 1.02 -11.78 -9.45
N PRO A 187 1.90 -11.46 -10.40
CA PRO A 187 1.78 -10.26 -11.22
C PRO A 187 0.72 -10.45 -12.30
N VAL A 188 -0.27 -9.57 -12.34
CA VAL A 188 -1.38 -9.63 -13.29
C VAL A 188 -1.32 -8.42 -14.23
N ALA A 189 -1.33 -8.64 -15.53
CA ALA A 189 -1.37 -7.59 -16.56
C ALA A 189 -0.31 -6.49 -16.36
N GLY A 190 0.90 -6.89 -15.98
CA GLY A 190 2.05 -6.00 -15.78
C GLY A 190 3.27 -6.50 -16.51
N SER A 191 4.35 -5.73 -16.45
CA SER A 191 5.64 -6.11 -17.04
C SER A 191 6.79 -5.61 -16.15
N ALA A 192 7.91 -6.36 -16.15
CA ALA A 192 9.12 -5.97 -15.46
C ALA A 192 9.86 -4.81 -16.18
N ARG A 193 9.52 -4.54 -17.44
CA ARG A 193 10.12 -3.48 -18.25
C ARG A 193 9.09 -2.93 -19.24
N HIS A 194 8.94 -1.61 -19.28
CA HIS A 194 8.13 -0.95 -20.28
C HIS A 194 8.77 -1.11 -21.68
N THR A 195 7.99 -1.61 -22.62
CA THR A 195 8.34 -1.63 -24.03
C THR A 195 7.94 -0.30 -24.70
N ALA A 196 8.43 -0.03 -25.90
CA ALA A 196 8.00 1.13 -26.69
C ALA A 196 6.47 1.18 -26.86
N GLN A 197 5.82 0.03 -27.01
CA GLN A 197 4.35 -0.08 -27.07
C GLN A 197 3.69 0.36 -25.76
N ASN A 198 4.20 -0.09 -24.60
CA ASN A 198 3.66 0.34 -23.31
C ASN A 198 3.79 1.87 -23.11
N ILE A 199 4.92 2.44 -23.53
CA ILE A 199 5.15 3.88 -23.45
C ILE A 199 4.13 4.62 -24.34
N ALA A 200 3.98 4.19 -25.59
CA ALA A 200 3.05 4.82 -26.56
C ALA A 200 1.56 4.76 -26.12
N PHE A 201 1.18 3.79 -25.30
CA PHE A 201 -0.20 3.73 -24.77
C PHE A 201 -0.44 4.64 -23.55
N ASN A 202 0.62 5.17 -22.94
CA ASN A 202 0.53 5.99 -21.73
C ASN A 202 0.85 7.49 -21.99
N GLU A 203 1.13 7.87 -23.25
CA GLU A 203 1.25 9.25 -23.69
C GLU A 203 -0.09 9.81 -24.23
#